data_786e532bc363d8eab7150daf6f31892f
#
_entry.id   786e532bc363d8eab7150daf6f31892f
#
_cell.length_a   1.000
_cell.length_b   1.000
_cell.length_c   1.000
_cell.angle_alpha   90.00
_cell.angle_beta   90.00
_cell.angle_gamma   90.00
#
_symmetry.space_group_name_H-M   'P 1'
#
loop_
_entity.id
_entity.type
_entity.pdbx_description
1 polymer ?
#
loop_
_entity_poly.entity_id
_entity_poly.type
_entity_poly.pdbx_seq_one_letter_code
_entity_poly.pdbx_strand_id
1 'polypeptide(L)'
;ESSEIEKLPTSVLEPLCKALGTTPAYLMGWSDSNLSNIKNIEPIPTMVKVPLLGTIACGEPILAEENIEDYINMPEKAKGTFALRCKGDSMINARIFDGDIVFIREQPEVENGEIAAVLIDDEATLKRVYKTENSIELRPENPTFKPLYYQKEEMNKVRILGKAVGFYSNIY
;
A
#
# COMPACT_ATOMS: atom_id res chain seq x y z
N GLU A 1 -48.31 -1.85 7.39
CA GLU A 1 -48.22 -1.74 8.88
C GLU A 1 -46.92 -1.09 9.22
N SER A 2 -47.01 0.19 9.56
CA SER A 2 -45.90 1.03 10.00
C SER A 2 -45.67 0.69 11.48
N SER A 3 -44.59 -0.06 11.79
CA SER A 3 -44.19 -0.28 13.16
C SER A 3 -43.65 1.03 13.73
N GLU A 4 -44.42 1.65 14.62
CA GLU A 4 -43.96 2.77 15.45
C GLU A 4 -42.78 2.25 16.29
N ILE A 5 -41.60 2.80 16.01
CA ILE A 5 -40.43 2.61 16.87
C ILE A 5 -40.74 3.38 18.15
N GLU A 6 -41.06 2.66 19.23
CA GLU A 6 -41.22 3.25 20.59
C GLU A 6 -39.92 4.01 20.92
N LYS A 7 -40.02 5.31 21.15
CA LYS A 7 -38.90 6.16 21.56
C LYS A 7 -38.43 5.69 22.93
N LEU A 8 -37.19 5.23 23.02
CA LEU A 8 -36.55 4.88 24.29
C LEU A 8 -36.61 6.10 25.25
N PRO A 9 -37.17 5.94 26.47
CA PRO A 9 -37.20 6.99 27.46
C PRO A 9 -35.77 7.46 27.80
N THR A 10 -35.58 8.76 27.97
CA THR A 10 -34.27 9.36 28.31
C THR A 10 -33.68 8.75 29.59
N SER A 11 -34.55 8.36 30.52
CA SER A 11 -34.14 7.71 31.78
C SER A 11 -33.49 6.33 31.61
N VAL A 12 -33.73 5.66 30.48
CA VAL A 12 -33.11 4.36 30.14
C VAL A 12 -31.91 4.58 29.19
N LEU A 13 -31.99 5.60 28.35
CA LEU A 13 -30.98 5.87 27.32
C LEU A 13 -29.61 6.24 27.92
N GLU A 14 -29.57 7.13 28.93
CA GLU A 14 -28.32 7.55 29.56
C GLU A 14 -27.57 6.43 30.30
N PRO A 15 -28.21 5.64 31.16
CA PRO A 15 -27.58 4.48 31.81
C PRO A 15 -27.09 3.43 30.81
N LEU A 16 -27.88 3.19 29.75
CA LEU A 16 -27.51 2.29 28.68
C LEU A 16 -26.27 2.75 27.89
N CYS A 17 -26.22 4.04 27.54
CA CYS A 17 -25.05 4.65 26.91
C CYS A 17 -23.80 4.50 27.76
N LYS A 18 -23.91 4.72 29.07
CA LYS A 18 -22.81 4.60 30.01
C LYS A 18 -22.32 3.15 30.14
N ALA A 19 -23.23 2.18 30.18
CA ALA A 19 -22.92 0.76 30.25
C ALA A 19 -22.23 0.24 28.97
N LEU A 20 -22.66 0.77 27.80
CA LEU A 20 -22.15 0.37 26.48
C LEU A 20 -20.97 1.23 26.02
N GLY A 21 -20.54 2.24 26.80
CA GLY A 21 -19.45 3.15 26.41
C GLY A 21 -19.76 3.97 25.15
N THR A 22 -21.03 4.30 24.95
CA THR A 22 -21.52 4.93 23.72
C THR A 22 -22.25 6.25 24.00
N THR A 23 -22.70 6.96 22.96
CA THR A 23 -23.50 8.19 23.09
C THR A 23 -24.94 7.96 22.70
N PRO A 24 -25.89 8.78 23.22
CA PRO A 24 -27.31 8.73 22.81
C PRO A 24 -27.48 8.87 21.30
N ALA A 25 -26.72 9.75 20.68
CA ALA A 25 -26.78 9.99 19.23
C ALA A 25 -26.43 8.74 18.41
N TYR A 26 -25.46 7.95 18.87
CA TYR A 26 -25.12 6.69 18.23
C TYR A 26 -26.19 5.62 18.39
N LEU A 27 -26.69 5.42 19.64
CA LEU A 27 -27.76 4.45 19.88
C LEU A 27 -29.06 4.78 19.12
N MET A 28 -29.29 6.05 18.84
CA MET A 28 -30.44 6.53 18.07
C MET A 28 -30.19 6.52 16.56
N GLY A 29 -28.99 6.11 16.08
CA GLY A 29 -28.64 6.13 14.66
C GLY A 29 -28.44 7.53 14.07
N TRP A 30 -28.20 8.54 14.91
CA TRP A 30 -28.00 9.93 14.47
C TRP A 30 -26.54 10.29 14.20
N SER A 31 -25.62 9.43 14.59
CA SER A 31 -24.19 9.56 14.25
C SER A 31 -23.55 8.21 14.09
N ASP A 32 -22.75 8.06 13.04
CA ASP A 32 -21.98 6.85 12.73
C ASP A 32 -20.67 6.74 13.54
N SER A 33 -20.35 7.77 14.34
CA SER A 33 -19.03 7.94 14.93
C SER A 33 -19.00 7.71 16.43
N ASN A 34 -19.02 6.46 16.87
CA ASN A 34 -18.78 6.15 18.28
C ASN A 34 -17.54 5.29 18.57
N LEU A 35 -16.74 5.02 17.56
CA LEU A 35 -15.47 4.32 17.74
C LEU A 35 -14.40 5.19 18.41
N SER A 36 -14.59 6.53 18.41
CA SER A 36 -13.63 7.48 19.00
C SER A 36 -13.48 7.38 20.52
N ASN A 37 -14.45 6.76 21.23
CA ASN A 37 -14.43 6.59 22.68
C ASN A 37 -13.93 5.21 23.13
N ILE A 38 -13.66 4.29 22.21
CA ILE A 38 -13.10 2.98 22.53
C ILE A 38 -11.58 3.13 22.48
N LYS A 39 -10.93 2.96 23.63
CA LYS A 39 -9.47 2.96 23.70
C LYS A 39 -8.92 1.87 22.78
N ASN A 40 -7.93 2.22 21.95
CA ASN A 40 -7.24 1.36 20.99
C ASN A 40 -8.03 1.01 19.71
N ILE A 41 -9.12 1.69 19.38
CA ILE A 41 -9.69 1.64 18.04
C ILE A 41 -9.31 2.92 17.30
N GLU A 42 -8.53 2.77 16.24
CA GLU A 42 -8.31 3.84 15.28
C GLU A 42 -9.40 3.81 14.21
N PRO A 43 -9.88 4.97 13.75
CA PRO A 43 -10.83 5.01 12.63
C PRO A 43 -10.20 4.39 11.39
N ILE A 44 -11.03 3.71 10.59
CA ILE A 44 -10.58 3.19 9.29
C ILE A 44 -10.04 4.36 8.47
N PRO A 45 -8.80 4.30 7.97
CA PRO A 45 -8.23 5.38 7.18
C PRO A 45 -9.03 5.58 5.89
N THR A 46 -9.08 6.82 5.41
CA THR A 46 -9.58 7.10 4.06
C THR A 46 -8.85 6.24 3.05
N MET A 47 -9.60 5.55 2.20
CA MET A 47 -9.06 4.67 1.16
C MET A 47 -9.19 5.33 -0.20
N VAL A 48 -8.15 5.21 -1.02
CA VAL A 48 -8.12 5.65 -2.42
C VAL A 48 -7.87 4.45 -3.34
N LYS A 49 -8.44 4.48 -4.54
CA LYS A 49 -8.15 3.47 -5.56
C LYS A 49 -6.87 3.83 -6.30
N VAL A 50 -5.97 2.86 -6.42
CA VAL A 50 -4.75 2.96 -7.23
C VAL A 50 -4.71 1.81 -8.25
N PRO A 51 -4.16 2.03 -9.46
CA PRO A 51 -4.02 0.97 -10.45
C PRO A 51 -3.02 -0.09 -9.97
N LEU A 52 -3.39 -1.35 -10.12
CA LEU A 52 -2.49 -2.50 -10.02
C LEU A 52 -1.94 -2.77 -11.40
N LEU A 53 -0.63 -2.67 -11.56
CA LEU A 53 0.02 -2.90 -12.85
C LEU A 53 0.43 -4.37 -12.97
N GLY A 54 0.19 -4.91 -14.14
CA GLY A 54 0.65 -6.24 -14.55
C GLY A 54 2.04 -6.19 -15.18
N THR A 55 2.11 -6.53 -16.48
CA THR A 55 3.35 -6.41 -17.25
C THR A 55 3.50 -4.96 -17.72
N ILE A 56 4.65 -4.35 -17.48
CA ILE A 56 4.95 -2.99 -17.93
C ILE A 56 5.57 -3.08 -19.32
N ALA A 57 4.88 -2.51 -20.33
CA ALA A 57 5.39 -2.48 -21.70
C ALA A 57 6.57 -1.50 -21.85
N CYS A 58 7.60 -1.91 -22.61
CA CYS A 58 8.76 -1.06 -22.89
C CYS A 58 8.37 0.12 -23.78
N GLY A 59 8.84 1.31 -23.39
CA GLY A 59 8.62 2.53 -24.17
C GLY A 59 7.28 3.24 -23.91
N GLU A 60 6.34 2.61 -23.23
CA GLU A 60 5.07 3.21 -22.85
C GLU A 60 5.12 3.88 -21.47
N PRO A 61 4.26 4.88 -21.20
CA PRO A 61 4.08 5.41 -19.86
C PRO A 61 3.68 4.30 -18.88
N ILE A 62 4.24 4.33 -17.65
CA ILE A 62 3.97 3.29 -16.62
C ILE A 62 2.48 3.11 -16.37
N LEU A 63 1.72 4.20 -16.36
CA LEU A 63 0.27 4.24 -16.13
C LEU A 63 -0.56 4.17 -17.42
N ALA A 64 0.00 3.65 -18.52
CA ALA A 64 -0.79 3.37 -19.72
C ALA A 64 -1.87 2.32 -19.40
N GLU A 65 -3.06 2.46 -20.02
CA GLU A 65 -4.20 1.56 -19.77
C GLU A 65 -3.84 0.08 -20.01
N GLU A 66 -2.96 -0.19 -20.96
CA GLU A 66 -2.47 -1.53 -21.33
C GLU A 66 -1.68 -2.21 -20.20
N ASN A 67 -1.07 -1.42 -19.30
CA ASN A 67 -0.33 -1.92 -18.16
C ASN A 67 -1.21 -2.18 -16.93
N ILE A 68 -2.47 -1.72 -16.93
CA ILE A 68 -3.37 -1.82 -15.77
C ILE A 68 -4.09 -3.16 -15.79
N GLU A 69 -3.83 -3.99 -14.78
CA GLU A 69 -4.51 -5.27 -14.56
C GLU A 69 -5.82 -5.10 -13.80
N ASP A 70 -5.82 -4.24 -12.76
CA ASP A 70 -6.95 -4.05 -11.85
C ASP A 70 -6.77 -2.72 -11.08
N TYR A 71 -7.74 -2.41 -10.21
CA TYR A 71 -7.67 -1.30 -9.26
C TYR A 71 -7.85 -1.81 -7.82
N ILE A 72 -7.00 -1.39 -6.91
CA ILE A 72 -7.03 -1.79 -5.52
C ILE A 72 -7.14 -0.59 -4.57
N ASN A 73 -7.68 -0.83 -3.38
CA ASN A 73 -7.79 0.20 -2.35
C ASN A 73 -6.50 0.28 -1.54
N MET A 74 -6.04 1.50 -1.31
CA MET A 74 -4.87 1.81 -0.50
C MET A 74 -5.20 2.91 0.51
N PRO A 75 -4.65 2.90 1.74
CA PRO A 75 -4.77 4.03 2.63
C PRO A 75 -4.19 5.30 2.00
N GLU A 76 -4.97 6.38 1.93
CA GLU A 76 -4.57 7.66 1.32
C GLU A 76 -3.26 8.20 1.91
N LYS A 77 -3.07 8.02 3.23
CA LYS A 77 -1.84 8.44 3.93
C LYS A 77 -0.56 7.78 3.41
N ALA A 78 -0.64 6.64 2.73
CA ALA A 78 0.52 5.96 2.15
C ALA A 78 1.08 6.69 0.91
N LYS A 79 0.25 7.52 0.23
CA LYS A 79 0.64 8.34 -0.93
C LYS A 79 1.27 7.54 -2.08
N GLY A 80 0.84 6.31 -2.29
CA GLY A 80 1.19 5.52 -3.46
C GLY A 80 0.43 6.03 -4.70
N THR A 81 1.01 5.84 -5.87
CA THR A 81 0.43 6.21 -7.16
C THR A 81 -0.03 5.00 -7.96
N PHE A 82 0.62 3.87 -7.77
CA PHE A 82 0.26 2.58 -8.36
C PHE A 82 0.71 1.43 -7.46
N ALA A 83 0.35 0.22 -7.83
CA ALA A 83 0.74 -1.00 -7.13
C ALA A 83 1.31 -2.03 -8.11
N LEU A 84 2.16 -2.90 -7.57
CA LEU A 84 2.74 -4.04 -8.28
C LEU A 84 2.48 -5.32 -7.50
N ARG A 85 2.22 -6.43 -8.20
CA ARG A 85 2.19 -7.75 -7.60
C ARG A 85 3.62 -8.29 -7.51
N CYS A 86 4.04 -8.61 -6.31
CA CYS A 86 5.37 -9.22 -6.08
C CYS A 86 5.39 -10.64 -6.62
N LYS A 87 6.49 -11.02 -7.29
CA LYS A 87 6.75 -12.40 -7.73
C LYS A 87 8.07 -12.87 -7.15
N GLY A 88 8.02 -14.09 -6.60
CA GLY A 88 9.19 -14.74 -6.01
C GLY A 88 9.53 -14.21 -4.61
N ASP A 89 10.66 -14.64 -4.09
CA ASP A 89 11.06 -14.53 -2.70
C ASP A 89 12.29 -13.62 -2.48
N SER A 90 12.65 -12.81 -3.48
CA SER A 90 13.83 -11.94 -3.40
C SER A 90 13.78 -10.87 -2.31
N MET A 91 12.61 -10.59 -1.73
CA MET A 91 12.37 -9.53 -0.74
C MET A 91 11.83 -10.04 0.60
N ILE A 92 11.96 -11.33 0.91
CA ILE A 92 11.38 -11.98 2.10
C ILE A 92 11.86 -11.38 3.43
N ASN A 93 13.13 -10.94 3.52
CA ASN A 93 13.65 -10.31 4.72
C ASN A 93 13.11 -8.89 4.94
N ALA A 94 12.54 -8.29 3.91
CA ALA A 94 11.74 -7.06 4.01
C ALA A 94 10.24 -7.36 4.31
N ARG A 95 9.88 -8.63 4.59
CA ARG A 95 8.51 -9.12 4.81
C ARG A 95 7.59 -8.95 3.61
N ILE A 96 8.16 -8.92 2.41
CA ILE A 96 7.42 -8.90 1.14
C ILE A 96 7.57 -10.27 0.52
N PHE A 97 6.44 -10.98 0.38
CA PHE A 97 6.38 -12.36 -0.08
C PHE A 97 5.81 -12.47 -1.48
N ASP A 98 5.91 -13.65 -2.06
CA ASP A 98 5.28 -13.96 -3.35
C ASP A 98 3.77 -13.74 -3.28
N GLY A 99 3.21 -13.04 -4.28
CA GLY A 99 1.79 -12.69 -4.34
C GLY A 99 1.39 -11.42 -3.59
N ASP A 100 2.25 -10.84 -2.74
CA ASP A 100 1.98 -9.57 -2.07
C ASP A 100 1.80 -8.44 -3.08
N ILE A 101 0.96 -7.47 -2.70
CA ILE A 101 0.74 -6.26 -3.48
C ILE A 101 1.49 -5.10 -2.83
N VAL A 102 2.45 -4.54 -3.55
CA VAL A 102 3.30 -3.46 -3.05
C VAL A 102 2.86 -2.13 -3.66
N PHE A 103 2.57 -1.15 -2.81
CA PHE A 103 2.20 0.20 -3.19
C PHE A 103 3.45 1.02 -3.48
N ILE A 104 3.49 1.65 -4.64
CA ILE A 104 4.61 2.42 -5.15
C ILE A 104 4.20 3.89 -5.28
N ARG A 105 5.02 4.78 -4.77
CA ARG A 105 4.94 6.19 -5.08
C ARG A 105 5.87 6.47 -6.26
N GLU A 106 5.30 6.87 -7.39
CA GLU A 106 6.05 7.19 -8.59
C GLU A 106 7.01 8.34 -8.34
N GLN A 107 8.28 8.09 -8.58
CA GLN A 107 9.35 9.08 -8.52
C GLN A 107 10.60 8.54 -9.22
N PRO A 108 11.39 9.41 -9.91
CA PRO A 108 12.54 8.98 -10.71
C PRO A 108 13.76 8.61 -9.86
N GLU A 109 13.77 8.96 -8.59
CA GLU A 109 14.89 8.73 -7.68
C GLU A 109 14.43 8.28 -6.31
N VAL A 110 15.31 7.54 -5.61
CA VAL A 110 15.13 7.10 -4.22
C VAL A 110 16.43 7.33 -3.45
N GLU A 111 16.31 7.43 -2.13
CA GLU A 111 17.48 7.51 -1.27
C GLU A 111 18.17 6.14 -1.14
N ASN A 112 19.47 6.17 -0.88
CA ASN A 112 20.24 4.94 -0.69
C ASN A 112 19.69 4.11 0.47
N GLY A 113 19.45 2.84 0.22
CA GLY A 113 18.86 1.92 1.19
C GLY A 113 17.33 1.85 1.14
N GLU A 114 16.65 2.63 0.32
CA GLU A 114 15.20 2.50 0.14
C GLU A 114 14.85 1.33 -0.80
N ILE A 115 13.66 0.76 -0.58
CA ILE A 115 13.10 -0.26 -1.46
C ILE A 115 12.35 0.45 -2.58
N ALA A 116 12.67 0.10 -3.80
CA ALA A 116 12.08 0.69 -5.00
C ALA A 116 11.62 -0.38 -6.00
N ALA A 117 10.60 -0.03 -6.76
CA ALA A 117 10.32 -0.69 -8.01
C ALA A 117 11.29 -0.17 -9.06
N VAL A 118 12.00 -1.08 -9.69
CA VAL A 118 12.96 -0.78 -10.75
C VAL A 118 12.61 -1.60 -11.98
N LEU A 119 12.75 -0.98 -13.14
CA LEU A 119 12.65 -1.65 -14.44
C LEU A 119 14.07 -1.97 -14.89
N ILE A 120 14.32 -3.23 -15.19
CA ILE A 120 15.58 -3.73 -15.76
C ILE A 120 15.21 -4.40 -17.05
N ASP A 121 15.73 -3.89 -18.15
CA ASP A 121 15.26 -4.20 -19.49
C ASP A 121 13.73 -4.00 -19.57
N ASP A 122 12.93 -5.06 -19.61
CA ASP A 122 11.47 -4.99 -19.71
C ASP A 122 10.76 -5.60 -18.49
N GLU A 123 11.47 -5.85 -17.40
CA GLU A 123 10.93 -6.50 -16.23
C GLU A 123 10.97 -5.58 -14.99
N ALA A 124 9.80 -5.35 -14.38
CA ALA A 124 9.71 -4.63 -13.13
C ALA A 124 10.02 -5.56 -11.95
N THR A 125 10.92 -5.12 -11.08
CA THR A 125 11.30 -5.87 -9.87
C THR A 125 11.45 -4.96 -8.67
N LEU A 126 11.35 -5.52 -7.46
CA LEU A 126 11.60 -4.81 -6.21
C LEU A 126 13.01 -5.11 -5.73
N LYS A 127 13.75 -4.05 -5.41
CA LYS A 127 15.10 -4.17 -4.83
C LYS A 127 15.36 -3.01 -3.87
N ARG A 128 16.29 -3.22 -2.97
CA ARG A 128 16.88 -2.12 -2.20
C ARG A 128 17.96 -1.46 -3.07
N VAL A 129 17.84 -0.16 -3.25
CA VAL A 129 18.66 0.60 -4.20
C VAL A 129 19.79 1.32 -3.47
N TYR A 130 20.99 1.21 -4.00
CA TYR A 130 22.14 2.01 -3.60
C TYR A 130 22.78 2.61 -4.87
N LYS A 131 22.78 3.93 -4.97
CA LYS A 131 23.25 4.67 -6.15
C LYS A 131 24.44 5.56 -5.76
N THR A 132 25.44 5.57 -6.61
CA THR A 132 26.57 6.51 -6.60
C THR A 132 26.61 7.25 -7.93
N GLU A 133 27.58 8.14 -8.10
CA GLU A 133 27.78 8.84 -9.40
C GLU A 133 28.06 7.89 -10.57
N ASN A 134 28.71 6.76 -10.30
CA ASN A 134 29.21 5.84 -11.32
C ASN A 134 28.65 4.41 -11.25
N SER A 135 27.74 4.13 -10.32
CA SER A 135 27.18 2.81 -10.16
C SER A 135 25.79 2.80 -9.50
N ILE A 136 25.04 1.77 -9.80
CA ILE A 136 23.81 1.41 -9.08
C ILE A 136 23.89 -0.04 -8.66
N GLU A 137 23.66 -0.29 -7.36
CA GLU A 137 23.51 -1.63 -6.80
C GLU A 137 22.03 -1.86 -6.49
N LEU A 138 21.50 -2.96 -6.98
CA LEU A 138 20.15 -3.44 -6.71
C LEU A 138 20.26 -4.67 -5.82
N ARG A 139 20.02 -4.49 -4.52
CA ARG A 139 20.20 -5.54 -3.51
C ARG A 139 18.86 -6.20 -3.19
N PRO A 140 18.78 -7.53 -3.34
CA PRO A 140 17.65 -8.31 -2.83
C PRO A 140 17.68 -8.35 -1.29
N GLU A 141 16.53 -8.46 -0.68
CA GLU A 141 16.35 -8.73 0.75
C GLU A 141 16.14 -10.24 0.99
N ASN A 142 17.03 -11.02 0.38
CA ASN A 142 17.15 -12.46 0.56
C ASN A 142 18.59 -12.87 0.22
N PRO A 143 19.37 -13.42 1.16
CA PRO A 143 20.78 -13.74 0.96
C PRO A 143 21.03 -14.86 -0.05
N THR A 144 20.01 -15.60 -0.48
CA THR A 144 20.13 -16.62 -1.54
C THR A 144 20.27 -16.00 -2.92
N PHE A 145 19.90 -14.72 -3.07
CA PHE A 145 20.03 -13.96 -4.31
C PHE A 145 21.24 -13.03 -4.25
N LYS A 146 21.97 -12.96 -5.36
CA LYS A 146 23.10 -12.03 -5.48
C LYS A 146 22.64 -10.62 -5.83
N PRO A 147 23.27 -9.57 -5.27
CA PRO A 147 23.04 -8.21 -5.73
C PRO A 147 23.43 -8.05 -7.21
N LEU A 148 22.70 -7.16 -7.90
CA LEU A 148 22.99 -6.76 -9.28
C LEU A 148 23.74 -5.44 -9.26
N TYR A 149 24.80 -5.33 -10.03
CA TYR A 149 25.66 -4.15 -10.11
C TYR A 149 25.69 -3.65 -11.55
N TYR A 150 25.40 -2.38 -11.74
CA TYR A 150 25.48 -1.70 -13.03
C TYR A 150 26.41 -0.49 -12.90
N GLN A 151 27.33 -0.33 -13.80
CA GLN A 151 28.35 0.73 -13.76
C GLN A 151 28.30 1.57 -15.03
N LYS A 152 28.53 2.88 -14.89
CA LYS A 152 28.65 3.83 -16.01
C LYS A 152 27.45 3.72 -16.98
N GLU A 153 27.74 3.38 -18.23
CA GLU A 153 26.73 3.29 -19.30
C GLU A 153 25.68 2.20 -19.06
N GLU A 154 26.03 1.13 -18.30
CA GLU A 154 25.08 0.09 -17.96
C GLU A 154 23.97 0.56 -17.02
N MET A 155 24.19 1.66 -16.28
CA MET A 155 23.17 2.24 -15.43
C MET A 155 21.92 2.67 -16.24
N ASN A 156 22.07 2.95 -17.52
CA ASN A 156 20.96 3.31 -18.40
C ASN A 156 19.97 2.15 -18.63
N LYS A 157 20.36 0.91 -18.32
CA LYS A 157 19.47 -0.25 -18.37
C LYS A 157 18.53 -0.32 -17.18
N VAL A 158 18.78 0.47 -16.14
CA VAL A 158 18.00 0.47 -14.90
C VAL A 158 17.21 1.77 -14.80
N ARG A 159 15.89 1.66 -14.76
CA ARG A 159 15.00 2.80 -14.53
C ARG A 159 14.29 2.63 -13.19
N ILE A 160 14.39 3.61 -12.29
CA ILE A 160 13.62 3.66 -11.07
C ILE A 160 12.20 4.07 -11.45
N LEU A 161 11.21 3.25 -11.08
CA LEU A 161 9.80 3.51 -11.29
C LEU A 161 9.19 4.28 -10.11
N GLY A 162 9.68 3.99 -8.90
CA GLY A 162 9.23 4.67 -7.70
C GLY A 162 9.62 3.96 -6.42
N LYS A 163 9.35 4.64 -5.30
CA LYS A 163 9.60 4.15 -3.94
C LYS A 163 8.46 3.27 -3.45
N ALA A 164 8.78 2.12 -2.85
CA ALA A 164 7.82 1.31 -2.10
C ALA A 164 7.41 2.04 -0.81
N VAL A 165 6.10 2.25 -0.62
CA VAL A 165 5.54 3.01 0.51
C VAL A 165 4.70 2.15 1.45
N GLY A 166 4.38 0.94 1.07
CA GLY A 166 3.64 -0.02 1.85
C GLY A 166 3.34 -1.27 1.04
N PHE A 167 2.79 -2.27 1.70
CA PHE A 167 2.34 -3.49 1.01
C PHE A 167 1.10 -4.06 1.69
N TYR A 168 0.38 -4.88 0.96
CA TYR A 168 -0.75 -5.67 1.41
C TYR A 168 -0.42 -7.15 1.19
N SER A 169 -0.58 -7.94 2.25
CA SER A 169 -0.33 -9.38 2.25
C SER A 169 -1.61 -10.13 2.68
N ASN A 170 -1.93 -11.21 1.99
CA ASN A 170 -3.00 -12.10 2.40
C ASN A 170 -2.47 -13.08 3.47
N ILE A 171 -3.28 -13.33 4.49
CA ILE A 171 -3.02 -14.41 5.45
C ILE A 171 -3.73 -15.65 4.90
N TYR A 172 -2.97 -16.70 4.60
CA TYR A 172 -3.47 -17.98 4.14
C TYR A 172 -3.50 -19.00 5.28
#